data_342d8639a4647ad460dec14274d38237
#
_entry.id   342d8639a4647ad460dec14274d38237
#
_cell.length_a   1.000
_cell.length_b   1.000
_cell.length_c   1.000
_cell.angle_alpha   90.00
_cell.angle_beta   90.00
_cell.angle_gamma   90.00
#
_symmetry.space_group_name_H-M   'P 1'
#
loop_
_entity.id
_entity.type
_entity.pdbx_description
1 polymer ?
#
loop_
_entity_poly.entity_id
_entity_poly.type
_entity_poly.pdbx_seq_one_letter_code
_entity_poly.pdbx_strand_id
1 'polypeptide(L)'
;MTGLAGRRWTWRWATVPVLALAVTGCTSSASSSTHPPETSTPSGRSASESGAQERFTVVLSTQARQLASSAGASLSQLVASALSHINTLLPGQPTTIVVDTGNRSSLIPQAGVNGFTSPATGEISLRLGRTAQSSLPRTLGLWSPRDLAHEVSHSVRILGGTGFGTTLLQQTITEGIATAFDQAAFPGPPDPWDQAITPAQECMLWEKAKPQLGATGLYDLWMFGGPGVPHWTAFTIGYHIVNDYRNHHPDVSWAQLTSTSATAILAGSHYQPCAPPS
;
A
#
# COMPACT_ATOMS: atom_id res chain seq x y z
N MET A 1 -26.27 8.34 -30.69
CA MET A 1 -26.34 7.16 -29.81
C MET A 1 -25.20 6.22 -30.22
N THR A 2 -24.01 6.36 -29.65
CA THR A 2 -22.87 5.53 -29.92
C THR A 2 -22.40 4.99 -28.56
N GLY A 3 -22.65 3.68 -28.36
CA GLY A 3 -22.34 2.97 -27.13
C GLY A 3 -20.83 2.88 -26.89
N LEU A 4 -20.36 3.45 -25.81
CA LEU A 4 -19.04 3.18 -25.25
C LEU A 4 -19.07 1.80 -24.60
N ALA A 5 -18.53 0.81 -25.31
CA ALA A 5 -18.29 -0.53 -24.77
C ALA A 5 -17.29 -0.44 -23.62
N GLY A 6 -17.76 -0.67 -22.39
CA GLY A 6 -16.94 -0.74 -21.21
C GLY A 6 -15.91 -1.85 -21.36
N ARG A 7 -14.65 -1.49 -21.41
CA ARG A 7 -13.53 -2.46 -21.35
C ARG A 7 -13.55 -3.07 -19.96
N ARG A 8 -13.91 -4.36 -19.86
CA ARG A 8 -13.76 -5.16 -18.66
C ARG A 8 -12.26 -5.32 -18.39
N TRP A 9 -11.78 -4.75 -17.31
CA TRP A 9 -10.46 -5.00 -16.75
C TRP A 9 -10.51 -6.38 -16.07
N THR A 10 -10.05 -7.41 -16.79
CA THR A 10 -9.87 -8.73 -16.19
C THR A 10 -8.45 -8.80 -15.63
N TRP A 11 -8.31 -8.68 -14.33
CA TRP A 11 -7.08 -8.97 -13.63
C TRP A 11 -6.82 -10.49 -13.70
N ARG A 12 -5.99 -10.90 -14.66
CA ARG A 12 -5.49 -12.28 -14.69
C ARG A 12 -4.29 -12.35 -13.75
N TRP A 13 -4.45 -13.06 -12.68
CA TRP A 13 -3.39 -13.44 -11.75
C TRP A 13 -2.34 -14.27 -12.50
N ALA A 14 -1.21 -13.66 -12.86
CA ALA A 14 -0.07 -14.40 -13.38
C ALA A 14 0.76 -14.82 -12.15
N THR A 15 0.64 -16.10 -11.79
CA THR A 15 1.57 -16.73 -10.85
C THR A 15 2.97 -16.73 -11.46
N VAL A 16 3.89 -15.97 -10.89
CA VAL A 16 5.32 -16.03 -11.21
C VAL A 16 5.91 -17.16 -10.38
N PRO A 17 6.52 -18.20 -10.99
CA PRO A 17 7.20 -19.22 -10.22
C PRO A 17 8.46 -18.63 -9.58
N VAL A 18 8.55 -18.69 -8.26
CA VAL A 18 9.77 -18.38 -7.50
C VAL A 18 10.75 -19.53 -7.73
N LEU A 19 11.81 -19.26 -8.47
CA LEU A 19 12.93 -20.20 -8.60
C LEU A 19 13.81 -20.03 -7.34
N ALA A 20 13.70 -20.97 -6.42
CA ALA A 20 14.57 -21.05 -5.24
C ALA A 20 15.97 -21.50 -5.68
N LEU A 21 16.95 -20.60 -5.65
CA LEU A 21 18.36 -20.92 -5.76
C LEU A 21 18.88 -21.36 -4.39
N ALA A 22 19.13 -22.67 -4.28
CA ALA A 22 19.82 -23.24 -3.12
C ALA A 22 21.29 -22.82 -3.14
N VAL A 23 21.73 -22.05 -2.15
CA VAL A 23 23.15 -21.74 -1.92
C VAL A 23 23.73 -22.82 -1.01
N THR A 24 24.58 -23.67 -1.59
CA THR A 24 25.36 -24.67 -0.87
C THR A 24 26.47 -23.99 -0.08
N GLY A 25 26.45 -24.12 1.25
CA GLY A 25 27.45 -23.59 2.13
C GLY A 25 28.75 -24.39 2.07
N CYS A 26 29.88 -23.72 1.85
CA CYS A 26 31.22 -24.27 2.13
C CYS A 26 31.64 -23.91 3.55
N THR A 27 31.86 -24.92 4.36
CA THR A 27 32.50 -24.82 5.67
C THR A 27 34.00 -24.60 5.49
N SER A 28 34.55 -23.56 6.10
CA SER A 28 36.01 -23.38 6.26
C SER A 28 36.36 -23.24 7.72
N SER A 29 37.38 -24.01 8.07
CA SER A 29 37.92 -24.30 9.40
C SER A 29 38.55 -23.10 10.09
N ALA A 30 38.45 -23.08 11.41
CA ALA A 30 39.04 -22.11 12.31
C ALA A 30 40.56 -22.23 12.39
N SER A 31 41.27 -21.10 12.43
CA SER A 31 42.60 -20.95 12.96
C SER A 31 42.61 -19.85 14.01
N SER A 32 42.97 -20.22 15.22
CA SER A 32 43.13 -19.36 16.38
C SER A 32 44.45 -18.57 16.31
N SER A 33 44.37 -17.23 16.43
CA SER A 33 45.50 -16.39 16.83
C SER A 33 45.05 -15.39 17.88
N THR A 34 45.67 -15.49 19.04
CA THR A 34 45.57 -14.61 20.21
C THR A 34 46.33 -13.30 19.99
N HIS A 35 45.58 -12.14 20.05
CA HIS A 35 46.20 -10.83 20.34
C HIS A 35 45.26 -10.01 21.24
N PRO A 36 45.82 -9.13 22.10
CA PRO A 36 45.10 -8.46 23.17
C PRO A 36 44.22 -7.29 22.67
N PRO A 37 43.23 -6.82 23.48
CA PRO A 37 42.18 -5.94 23.01
C PRO A 37 42.66 -4.48 22.92
N GLU A 38 42.58 -3.92 21.73
CA GLU A 38 42.54 -2.48 21.54
C GLU A 38 41.08 -1.95 21.71
N THR A 39 40.94 -1.04 22.64
CA THR A 39 39.69 -0.30 22.90
C THR A 39 39.41 0.64 21.75
N SER A 40 38.58 0.21 20.79
CA SER A 40 38.00 1.08 19.80
C SER A 40 36.58 1.46 20.24
N THR A 41 36.36 2.73 20.47
CA THR A 41 35.09 3.39 20.72
C THR A 41 34.13 3.08 19.56
N PRO A 42 32.91 2.54 19.79
CA PRO A 42 31.96 2.33 18.70
C PRO A 42 31.40 3.67 18.21
N SER A 43 31.77 4.02 16.99
CA SER A 43 31.13 5.11 16.25
C SER A 43 29.65 4.79 16.07
N GLY A 44 28.79 5.61 16.65
CA GLY A 44 27.35 5.39 16.68
C GLY A 44 26.74 5.30 15.30
N ARG A 45 26.51 4.09 14.80
CA ARG A 45 25.53 3.83 13.75
C ARG A 45 24.14 3.99 14.36
N SER A 46 23.36 4.88 13.75
CA SER A 46 21.99 5.14 14.17
C SER A 46 21.17 3.85 14.14
N ALA A 47 20.65 3.42 15.27
CA ALA A 47 19.90 2.16 15.42
C ALA A 47 18.62 2.09 14.54
N SER A 48 18.14 3.22 14.01
CA SER A 48 16.93 3.29 13.17
C SER A 48 17.15 2.80 11.74
N GLU A 49 18.34 3.02 11.16
CA GLU A 49 18.61 2.57 9.77
C GLU A 49 18.85 1.06 9.68
N SER A 50 19.42 0.45 10.72
CA SER A 50 19.63 -0.99 10.78
C SER A 50 18.30 -1.78 10.85
N GLY A 51 17.34 -1.33 11.67
CA GLY A 51 16.08 -2.04 11.86
C GLY A 51 15.15 -2.05 10.64
N ALA A 52 15.15 -0.98 9.85
CA ALA A 52 14.33 -0.92 8.62
C ALA A 52 14.90 -1.85 7.53
N GLN A 53 16.20 -1.98 7.45
CA GLN A 53 16.88 -2.81 6.45
C GLN A 53 16.77 -4.30 6.76
N GLU A 54 16.59 -4.68 8.04
CA GLU A 54 16.34 -6.06 8.45
C GLU A 54 14.90 -6.51 8.17
N ARG A 55 13.93 -5.57 8.18
CA ARG A 55 12.50 -5.86 7.95
C ARG A 55 12.16 -6.10 6.49
N PHE A 56 12.75 -5.38 5.55
CA PHE A 56 12.37 -5.40 4.15
C PHE A 56 13.44 -6.04 3.27
N THR A 57 13.10 -7.16 2.62
CA THR A 57 13.90 -7.71 1.53
C THR A 57 13.45 -7.05 0.22
N VAL A 58 14.29 -6.18 -0.36
CA VAL A 58 13.94 -5.42 -1.56
C VAL A 58 14.63 -5.96 -2.80
N VAL A 59 13.84 -6.34 -3.80
CA VAL A 59 14.31 -6.79 -5.12
C VAL A 59 13.91 -5.75 -6.16
N LEU A 60 14.91 -5.09 -6.77
CA LEU A 60 14.71 -4.09 -7.82
C LEU A 60 15.12 -4.67 -9.17
N SER A 61 14.21 -4.70 -10.15
CA SER A 61 14.55 -5.13 -11.50
C SER A 61 15.53 -4.15 -12.19
N THR A 62 16.29 -4.66 -13.15
CA THR A 62 17.18 -3.83 -13.97
C THR A 62 16.39 -2.76 -14.72
N GLN A 63 15.23 -3.10 -15.25
CA GLN A 63 14.35 -2.20 -15.98
C GLN A 63 13.84 -1.06 -15.11
N ALA A 64 13.41 -1.35 -13.88
CA ALA A 64 12.97 -0.32 -12.94
C ALA A 64 14.10 0.63 -12.54
N ARG A 65 15.33 0.13 -12.33
CA ARG A 65 16.51 0.97 -12.07
C ARG A 65 16.83 1.87 -13.26
N GLN A 66 16.82 1.35 -14.49
CA GLN A 66 17.06 2.12 -15.72
C GLN A 66 15.98 3.18 -15.92
N LEU A 67 14.71 2.85 -15.65
CA LEU A 67 13.61 3.81 -15.72
C LEU A 67 13.85 4.98 -14.76
N ALA A 68 14.18 4.73 -13.49
CA ALA A 68 14.47 5.76 -12.51
C ALA A 68 15.70 6.61 -12.90
N SER A 69 16.78 5.97 -13.36
CA SER A 69 17.99 6.65 -13.83
C SER A 69 17.70 7.58 -15.00
N SER A 70 16.74 7.24 -15.89
CA SER A 70 16.32 8.12 -16.99
C SER A 70 15.66 9.44 -16.52
N ALA A 71 15.29 9.52 -15.24
CA ALA A 71 14.80 10.73 -14.58
C ALA A 71 15.83 11.33 -13.62
N GLY A 72 17.09 10.88 -13.65
CA GLY A 72 18.15 11.35 -12.75
C GLY A 72 18.00 10.85 -11.30
N ALA A 73 17.24 9.78 -11.06
CA ALA A 73 16.95 9.27 -9.71
C ALA A 73 17.60 7.90 -9.46
N SER A 74 18.00 7.69 -8.21
CA SER A 74 18.43 6.36 -7.70
C SER A 74 17.24 5.64 -7.08
N LEU A 75 16.71 4.61 -7.75
CA LEU A 75 15.57 3.85 -7.26
C LEU A 75 15.85 3.19 -5.90
N SER A 76 17.07 2.69 -5.70
CA SER A 76 17.47 2.08 -4.42
C SER A 76 17.41 3.07 -3.25
N GLN A 77 17.88 4.30 -3.47
CA GLN A 77 17.82 5.34 -2.44
C GLN A 77 16.38 5.79 -2.16
N LEU A 78 15.55 5.97 -3.21
CA LEU A 78 14.15 6.35 -3.06
C LEU A 78 13.38 5.30 -2.26
N VAL A 79 13.52 4.03 -2.62
CA VAL A 79 12.84 2.93 -1.93
C VAL A 79 13.33 2.77 -0.49
N ALA A 80 14.66 2.81 -0.26
CA ALA A 80 15.23 2.70 1.08
C ALA A 80 14.78 3.84 1.99
N SER A 81 14.78 5.08 1.49
CA SER A 81 14.32 6.26 2.26
C SER A 81 12.83 6.15 2.59
N ALA A 82 12.00 5.76 1.62
CA ALA A 82 10.56 5.59 1.85
C ALA A 82 10.29 4.50 2.89
N LEU A 83 10.93 3.34 2.78
CA LEU A 83 10.76 2.23 3.72
C LEU A 83 11.26 2.56 5.13
N SER A 84 12.37 3.29 5.25
CA SER A 84 12.85 3.77 6.55
C SER A 84 11.79 4.67 7.21
N HIS A 85 11.22 5.61 6.48
CA HIS A 85 10.16 6.49 6.99
C HIS A 85 8.88 5.70 7.35
N ILE A 86 8.40 4.83 6.45
CA ILE A 86 7.24 3.97 6.70
C ILE A 86 7.44 3.14 7.98
N ASN A 87 8.63 2.55 8.17
CA ASN A 87 8.92 1.71 9.33
C ASN A 87 8.88 2.47 10.66
N THR A 88 9.17 3.78 10.66
CA THR A 88 9.03 4.60 11.89
C THR A 88 7.57 4.81 12.28
N LEU A 89 6.67 4.89 11.30
CA LEU A 89 5.24 5.15 11.51
C LEU A 89 4.43 3.86 11.71
N LEU A 90 4.80 2.81 10.99
CA LEU A 90 4.10 1.53 10.97
C LEU A 90 5.09 0.37 10.97
N PRO A 91 5.64 -0.02 12.14
CA PRO A 91 6.45 -1.21 12.28
C PRO A 91 5.62 -2.48 12.02
N GLY A 92 6.28 -3.57 11.61
CA GLY A 92 5.58 -4.83 11.32
C GLY A 92 6.52 -6.01 11.06
N GLN A 93 5.98 -7.11 10.60
CA GLN A 93 6.71 -8.34 10.27
C GLN A 93 7.63 -8.16 9.04
N PRO A 94 8.68 -8.98 8.91
CA PRO A 94 9.48 -9.01 7.70
C PRO A 94 8.65 -9.32 6.45
N THR A 95 8.93 -8.59 5.37
CA THR A 95 8.27 -8.83 4.08
C THR A 95 9.21 -8.62 2.90
N THR A 96 8.89 -9.24 1.77
CA THR A 96 9.59 -9.06 0.49
C THR A 96 8.86 -8.04 -0.37
N ILE A 97 9.62 -7.15 -0.99
CA ILE A 97 9.13 -6.12 -1.90
C ILE A 97 9.85 -6.27 -3.24
N VAL A 98 9.09 -6.50 -4.29
CA VAL A 98 9.60 -6.56 -5.66
C VAL A 98 9.19 -5.30 -6.42
N VAL A 99 10.16 -4.55 -6.94
CA VAL A 99 9.90 -3.36 -7.75
C VAL A 99 10.31 -3.62 -9.19
N ASP A 100 9.36 -3.51 -10.10
CA ASP A 100 9.56 -3.74 -11.54
C ASP A 100 8.86 -2.66 -12.39
N THR A 101 9.00 -2.74 -13.69
CA THR A 101 8.27 -1.88 -14.63
C THR A 101 6.92 -2.49 -14.99
N GLY A 102 5.93 -1.62 -15.20
CA GLY A 102 4.59 -1.99 -15.67
C GLY A 102 4.32 -1.42 -17.07
N ASN A 103 3.44 -2.08 -17.80
CA ASN A 103 2.84 -1.51 -19.00
C ASN A 103 1.67 -0.57 -18.64
N ARG A 104 1.22 0.24 -19.61
CA ARG A 104 0.14 1.23 -19.38
C ARG A 104 -1.15 0.64 -18.80
N SER A 105 -1.46 -0.62 -19.13
CA SER A 105 -2.68 -1.27 -18.65
C SER A 105 -2.56 -1.82 -17.23
N SER A 106 -1.35 -1.89 -16.68
CA SER A 106 -1.07 -2.34 -15.32
C SER A 106 -0.75 -1.21 -14.34
N LEU A 107 -0.85 0.05 -14.77
CA LEU A 107 -0.54 1.22 -13.96
C LEU A 107 -1.79 2.06 -13.71
N ILE A 108 -1.85 2.70 -12.55
CA ILE A 108 -2.84 3.75 -12.27
C ILE A 108 -2.48 4.95 -13.16
N PRO A 109 -3.38 5.38 -14.06
CA PRO A 109 -3.04 6.39 -15.07
C PRO A 109 -2.53 7.71 -14.49
N GLN A 110 -3.11 8.16 -13.39
CA GLN A 110 -2.77 9.42 -12.72
C GLN A 110 -1.45 9.35 -11.96
N ALA A 111 -1.07 8.15 -11.49
CA ALA A 111 0.09 7.94 -10.63
C ALA A 111 1.32 7.43 -11.40
N GLY A 112 1.15 6.61 -12.44
CA GLY A 112 2.25 5.94 -13.13
C GLY A 112 2.88 4.83 -12.32
N VAL A 113 2.22 4.39 -11.27
CA VAL A 113 2.60 3.29 -10.38
C VAL A 113 1.37 2.45 -10.11
N ASN A 114 1.56 1.21 -9.69
CA ASN A 114 0.52 0.35 -9.13
C ASN A 114 1.15 -0.72 -8.25
N GLY A 115 0.73 -0.77 -7.00
CA GLY A 115 1.09 -1.77 -6.01
C GLY A 115 0.13 -2.95 -5.99
N PHE A 116 0.59 -3.98 -5.35
CA PHE A 116 -0.21 -5.16 -5.00
C PHE A 116 0.45 -5.90 -3.84
N THR A 117 -0.33 -6.15 -2.79
CA THR A 117 0.09 -7.02 -1.69
C THR A 117 -0.63 -8.36 -1.78
N SER A 118 0.13 -9.44 -1.77
CA SER A 118 -0.40 -10.81 -1.77
C SER A 118 -1.23 -11.07 -0.50
N PRO A 119 -2.54 -11.38 -0.60
CA PRO A 119 -3.36 -11.69 0.57
C PRO A 119 -2.93 -12.97 1.31
N ALA A 120 -2.16 -13.83 0.63
CA ALA A 120 -1.69 -15.09 1.20
C ALA A 120 -0.36 -14.97 1.93
N THR A 121 0.56 -14.11 1.45
CA THR A 121 1.93 -14.06 1.94
C THR A 121 2.35 -12.70 2.50
N GLY A 122 1.59 -11.65 2.26
CA GLY A 122 1.97 -10.27 2.60
C GLY A 122 3.10 -9.70 1.73
N GLU A 123 3.58 -10.44 0.72
CA GLU A 123 4.59 -9.95 -0.22
C GLU A 123 4.04 -8.83 -1.09
N ILE A 124 4.88 -7.83 -1.36
CA ILE A 124 4.52 -6.61 -2.08
C ILE A 124 5.16 -6.63 -3.48
N SER A 125 4.38 -6.31 -4.50
CA SER A 125 4.89 -5.98 -5.83
C SER A 125 4.51 -4.55 -6.19
N LEU A 126 5.51 -3.77 -6.65
CA LEU A 126 5.32 -2.40 -7.10
C LEU A 126 5.72 -2.31 -8.56
N ARG A 127 4.85 -1.77 -9.41
CA ARG A 127 5.10 -1.58 -10.85
C ARG A 127 5.17 -0.10 -11.19
N LEU A 128 6.25 0.30 -11.83
CA LEU A 128 6.53 1.68 -12.22
C LEU A 128 6.47 1.85 -13.73
N GLY A 129 6.03 3.03 -14.20
CA GLY A 129 6.03 3.31 -15.63
C GLY A 129 5.63 4.73 -15.97
N ARG A 130 5.62 5.03 -17.27
CA ARG A 130 5.19 6.31 -17.82
C ARG A 130 3.73 6.22 -18.24
N THR A 131 2.93 7.20 -17.87
CA THR A 131 1.56 7.36 -18.33
C THR A 131 1.38 8.70 -19.03
N ALA A 132 0.22 8.92 -19.64
CA ALA A 132 -0.12 10.22 -20.22
C ALA A 132 -0.53 11.26 -19.14
N GLN A 133 -0.86 10.82 -17.93
CA GLN A 133 -1.42 11.65 -16.86
C GLN A 133 -0.43 11.90 -15.70
N SER A 134 0.71 11.21 -15.68
CA SER A 134 1.75 11.38 -14.67
C SER A 134 3.13 11.49 -15.31
N SER A 135 3.94 12.44 -14.83
CA SER A 135 5.36 12.52 -15.21
C SER A 135 6.19 11.56 -14.36
N LEU A 136 7.27 11.02 -14.92
CA LEU A 136 8.14 10.11 -14.19
C LEU A 136 8.76 10.70 -12.91
N PRO A 137 9.20 11.97 -12.86
CA PRO A 137 9.64 12.58 -11.60
C PRO A 137 8.54 12.58 -10.53
N ARG A 138 7.28 12.87 -10.89
CA ARG A 138 6.16 12.83 -9.96
C ARG A 138 5.81 11.41 -9.55
N THR A 139 5.85 10.44 -10.48
CA THR A 139 5.68 9.03 -10.17
C THR A 139 6.69 8.57 -9.12
N LEU A 140 7.97 8.88 -9.31
CA LEU A 140 9.03 8.46 -8.40
C LEU A 140 9.04 9.22 -7.07
N GLY A 141 8.78 10.54 -7.09
CA GLY A 141 8.94 11.41 -5.91
C GLY A 141 7.68 11.52 -5.03
N LEU A 142 6.49 11.23 -5.56
CA LEU A 142 5.23 11.31 -4.83
C LEU A 142 4.48 9.98 -4.82
N TRP A 143 4.15 9.46 -6.00
CA TRP A 143 3.23 8.33 -6.09
C TRP A 143 3.85 7.00 -5.66
N SER A 144 5.14 6.75 -5.98
CA SER A 144 5.77 5.48 -5.56
C SER A 144 5.98 5.36 -4.06
N PRO A 145 6.41 6.40 -3.31
CA PRO A 145 6.45 6.36 -1.85
C PRO A 145 5.07 6.13 -1.22
N ARG A 146 4.01 6.78 -1.75
CA ARG A 146 2.64 6.60 -1.27
C ARG A 146 2.14 5.19 -1.52
N ASP A 147 2.23 4.72 -2.77
CA ASP A 147 1.77 3.39 -3.14
C ASP A 147 2.53 2.30 -2.36
N LEU A 148 3.83 2.52 -2.09
CA LEU A 148 4.61 1.65 -1.21
C LEU A 148 4.09 1.67 0.24
N ALA A 149 3.72 2.82 0.78
CA ALA A 149 3.12 2.93 2.11
C ALA A 149 1.75 2.24 2.17
N HIS A 150 0.92 2.42 1.13
CA HIS A 150 -0.36 1.75 0.97
C HIS A 150 -0.20 0.22 1.05
N GLU A 151 0.71 -0.33 0.24
CA GLU A 151 0.96 -1.77 0.20
C GLU A 151 1.60 -2.31 1.50
N VAL A 152 2.49 -1.53 2.14
CA VAL A 152 3.03 -1.91 3.46
C VAL A 152 1.92 -1.96 4.52
N SER A 153 0.93 -1.08 4.46
CA SER A 153 -0.23 -1.13 5.36
C SER A 153 -1.02 -2.45 5.20
N HIS A 154 -1.26 -2.87 3.95
CA HIS A 154 -1.87 -4.18 3.68
C HIS A 154 -1.02 -5.33 4.20
N SER A 155 0.30 -5.31 3.93
CA SER A 155 1.23 -6.35 4.40
C SER A 155 1.21 -6.48 5.92
N VAL A 156 1.27 -5.36 6.66
CA VAL A 156 1.20 -5.37 8.13
C VAL A 156 -0.11 -5.97 8.62
N ARG A 157 -1.23 -5.60 8.01
CA ARG A 157 -2.55 -6.11 8.38
C ARG A 157 -2.69 -7.61 8.12
N ILE A 158 -2.18 -8.10 6.99
CA ILE A 158 -2.19 -9.51 6.60
C ILE A 158 -1.30 -10.34 7.53
N LEU A 159 -0.04 -9.94 7.69
CA LEU A 159 0.94 -10.66 8.51
C LEU A 159 0.64 -10.55 10.01
N GLY A 160 -0.06 -9.49 10.44
CA GLY A 160 -0.60 -9.33 11.79
C GLY A 160 -1.83 -10.19 12.10
N GLY A 161 -2.32 -10.99 11.13
CA GLY A 161 -3.44 -11.92 11.33
C GLY A 161 -4.84 -11.31 11.18
N THR A 162 -4.97 -9.99 10.96
CA THR A 162 -6.27 -9.36 10.68
C THR A 162 -6.77 -9.69 9.28
N GLY A 163 -5.84 -9.85 8.34
CA GLY A 163 -6.10 -10.18 6.95
C GLY A 163 -6.65 -9.02 6.12
N PHE A 164 -6.76 -9.26 4.80
CA PHE A 164 -7.37 -8.30 3.88
C PHE A 164 -8.90 -8.22 4.05
N GLY A 165 -9.51 -9.32 4.47
CA GLY A 165 -10.95 -9.46 4.61
C GLY A 165 -11.63 -9.99 3.36
N THR A 166 -12.86 -10.49 3.53
CA THR A 166 -13.66 -11.10 2.46
C THR A 166 -15.00 -10.40 2.24
N THR A 167 -15.51 -9.68 3.26
CA THR A 167 -16.76 -8.93 3.15
C THR A 167 -16.52 -7.53 2.62
N LEU A 168 -17.56 -6.91 2.06
CA LEU A 168 -17.50 -5.55 1.56
C LEU A 168 -16.97 -4.57 2.63
N LEU A 169 -17.48 -4.64 3.86
CA LEU A 169 -17.01 -3.76 4.94
C LEU A 169 -15.52 -3.98 5.23
N GLN A 170 -15.09 -5.23 5.38
CA GLN A 170 -13.69 -5.53 5.69
C GLN A 170 -12.76 -4.96 4.62
N GLN A 171 -13.10 -5.16 3.36
CA GLN A 171 -12.31 -4.70 2.21
C GLN A 171 -12.31 -3.16 2.12
N THR A 172 -13.47 -2.53 2.27
CA THR A 172 -13.60 -1.06 2.29
C THR A 172 -12.74 -0.44 3.39
N ILE A 173 -12.78 -0.98 4.60
CA ILE A 173 -11.95 -0.47 5.72
C ILE A 173 -10.46 -0.76 5.50
N THR A 174 -10.12 -1.91 4.95
CA THR A 174 -8.71 -2.27 4.66
C THR A 174 -8.09 -1.31 3.65
N GLU A 175 -8.81 -0.98 2.57
CA GLU A 175 -8.39 0.04 1.60
C GLU A 175 -8.36 1.45 2.22
N GLY A 176 -9.36 1.78 3.04
CA GLY A 176 -9.42 3.07 3.72
C GLY A 176 -8.26 3.30 4.69
N ILE A 177 -7.83 2.28 5.44
CA ILE A 177 -6.65 2.36 6.31
C ILE A 177 -5.38 2.60 5.48
N ALA A 178 -5.21 1.86 4.39
CA ALA A 178 -4.04 1.97 3.54
C ALA A 178 -3.95 3.36 2.89
N THR A 179 -5.07 3.88 2.39
CA THR A 179 -5.17 5.21 1.79
C THR A 179 -4.96 6.33 2.82
N ALA A 180 -5.52 6.22 4.02
CA ALA A 180 -5.30 7.21 5.07
C ALA A 180 -3.84 7.20 5.57
N PHE A 181 -3.22 6.02 5.61
CA PHE A 181 -1.82 5.87 6.01
C PHE A 181 -0.85 6.44 4.97
N ASP A 182 -1.04 6.16 3.68
CA ASP A 182 -0.13 6.62 2.64
C ASP A 182 -0.08 8.15 2.55
N GLN A 183 -1.23 8.83 2.70
CA GLN A 183 -1.30 10.27 2.75
C GLN A 183 -0.69 10.88 4.02
N ALA A 184 -0.85 10.22 5.15
CA ALA A 184 -0.22 10.67 6.39
C ALA A 184 1.31 10.48 6.36
N ALA A 185 1.79 9.38 5.77
CA ALA A 185 3.21 9.10 5.62
C ALA A 185 3.88 10.04 4.59
N PHE A 186 3.22 10.32 3.49
CA PHE A 186 3.74 11.18 2.41
C PHE A 186 2.73 12.27 2.03
N PRO A 187 2.65 13.37 2.79
CA PRO A 187 1.69 14.44 2.54
C PRO A 187 1.82 15.06 1.15
N GLY A 188 0.69 15.51 0.59
CA GLY A 188 0.63 16.12 -0.74
C GLY A 188 -0.82 16.32 -1.19
N PRO A 189 -1.08 16.48 -2.50
CA PRO A 189 -2.42 16.56 -3.01
C PRO A 189 -3.19 15.27 -2.71
N PRO A 190 -4.52 15.32 -2.55
CA PRO A 190 -5.35 14.13 -2.37
C PRO A 190 -5.14 13.10 -3.48
N ASP A 191 -5.28 11.84 -3.16
CA ASP A 191 -5.25 10.78 -4.16
C ASP A 191 -6.53 10.80 -5.00
N PRO A 192 -6.47 10.41 -6.28
CA PRO A 192 -7.66 10.42 -7.15
C PRO A 192 -8.80 9.53 -6.64
N TRP A 193 -8.48 8.52 -5.86
CA TRP A 193 -9.46 7.58 -5.29
C TRP A 193 -10.10 8.04 -3.98
N ASP A 194 -9.55 9.06 -3.28
CA ASP A 194 -10.16 9.62 -2.08
C ASP A 194 -11.36 10.50 -2.38
N GLN A 195 -11.38 11.07 -3.59
CA GLN A 195 -12.37 12.03 -4.05
C GLN A 195 -13.02 11.57 -5.35
N ALA A 196 -13.13 10.25 -5.54
CA ALA A 196 -13.68 9.69 -6.78
C ALA A 196 -15.19 9.90 -6.94
N ILE A 197 -15.88 10.20 -5.85
CA ILE A 197 -17.33 10.47 -5.80
C ILE A 197 -17.61 11.76 -5.06
N THR A 198 -18.69 12.45 -5.46
CA THR A 198 -19.15 13.66 -4.78
C THR A 198 -19.88 13.32 -3.46
N PRO A 199 -19.99 14.26 -2.49
CA PRO A 199 -20.73 14.00 -1.25
C PRO A 199 -22.17 13.51 -1.46
N ALA A 200 -22.87 14.03 -2.46
CA ALA A 200 -24.23 13.57 -2.80
C ALA A 200 -24.24 12.13 -3.34
N GLN A 201 -23.25 11.77 -4.15
CA GLN A 201 -23.06 10.37 -4.59
C GLN A 201 -22.68 9.47 -3.44
N GLU A 202 -21.82 9.93 -2.54
CA GLU A 202 -21.38 9.16 -1.39
C GLU A 202 -22.55 8.80 -0.47
N CYS A 203 -23.43 9.75 -0.16
CA CYS A 203 -24.66 9.48 0.59
C CYS A 203 -25.50 8.37 -0.08
N MET A 204 -25.80 8.49 -1.38
CA MET A 204 -26.61 7.48 -2.09
C MET A 204 -25.92 6.11 -2.14
N LEU A 205 -24.61 6.10 -2.36
CA LEU A 205 -23.83 4.86 -2.46
C LEU A 205 -23.65 4.20 -1.10
N TRP A 206 -23.52 4.97 -0.02
CA TRP A 206 -23.50 4.45 1.33
C TRP A 206 -24.83 3.77 1.70
N GLU A 207 -25.98 4.40 1.39
CA GLU A 207 -27.27 3.75 1.60
C GLU A 207 -27.42 2.44 0.81
N LYS A 208 -26.84 2.39 -0.40
CA LYS A 208 -26.77 1.16 -1.21
C LYS A 208 -25.80 0.13 -0.61
N ALA A 209 -24.70 0.54 -0.01
CA ALA A 209 -23.70 -0.35 0.58
C ALA A 209 -24.16 -1.00 1.89
N LYS A 210 -24.83 -0.24 2.76
CA LYS A 210 -25.24 -0.65 4.12
C LYS A 210 -25.81 -2.07 4.19
N PRO A 211 -26.83 -2.45 3.39
CA PRO A 211 -27.42 -3.80 3.46
C PRO A 211 -26.48 -4.90 2.94
N GLN A 212 -25.37 -4.55 2.29
CA GLN A 212 -24.42 -5.45 1.66
C GLN A 212 -23.06 -5.53 2.39
N LEU A 213 -22.89 -4.82 3.50
CA LEU A 213 -21.59 -4.73 4.19
C LEU A 213 -21.04 -6.10 4.62
N GLY A 214 -21.89 -7.05 4.94
CA GLY A 214 -21.52 -8.44 5.27
C GLY A 214 -21.38 -9.37 4.06
N ALA A 215 -21.72 -8.91 2.84
CA ALA A 215 -21.66 -9.75 1.66
C ALA A 215 -20.23 -9.92 1.14
N THR A 216 -19.96 -11.05 0.49
CA THR A 216 -18.68 -11.38 -0.17
C THR A 216 -18.80 -11.27 -1.68
N GLY A 217 -17.64 -11.24 -2.39
CA GLY A 217 -17.60 -11.23 -3.86
C GLY A 217 -17.99 -9.87 -4.48
N LEU A 218 -18.00 -8.80 -3.70
CA LEU A 218 -18.36 -7.45 -4.16
C LEU A 218 -17.15 -6.54 -4.38
N TYR A 219 -15.93 -7.03 -4.15
CA TYR A 219 -14.70 -6.24 -4.25
C TYR A 219 -14.57 -5.52 -5.59
N ASP A 220 -14.62 -6.26 -6.70
CA ASP A 220 -14.43 -5.68 -8.04
C ASP A 220 -15.48 -4.60 -8.35
N LEU A 221 -16.74 -4.82 -7.96
CA LEU A 221 -17.82 -3.87 -8.19
C LEU A 221 -17.58 -2.55 -7.44
N TRP A 222 -17.22 -2.62 -6.16
CA TRP A 222 -17.12 -1.44 -5.31
C TRP A 222 -15.76 -0.74 -5.38
N MET A 223 -14.69 -1.48 -5.71
CA MET A 223 -13.34 -0.90 -5.88
C MET A 223 -13.13 -0.39 -7.32
N PHE A 224 -13.49 -1.18 -8.32
CA PHE A 224 -13.19 -0.85 -9.73
C PHE A 224 -14.40 -0.41 -10.55
N GLY A 225 -15.57 -0.36 -9.92
CA GLY A 225 -16.78 0.13 -10.54
C GLY A 225 -17.54 -0.90 -11.38
N GLY A 226 -18.78 -0.58 -11.65
CA GLY A 226 -19.68 -1.43 -12.44
C GLY A 226 -21.09 -0.82 -12.52
N PRO A 227 -22.13 -1.63 -12.81
CA PRO A 227 -23.47 -1.12 -12.93
C PRO A 227 -23.95 -0.36 -11.69
N GLY A 228 -24.06 0.96 -11.80
CA GLY A 228 -24.54 1.84 -10.73
C GLY A 228 -23.60 2.01 -9.54
N VAL A 229 -22.30 1.71 -9.71
CA VAL A 229 -21.24 1.99 -8.74
C VAL A 229 -20.05 2.59 -9.50
N PRO A 230 -19.68 3.85 -9.26
CA PRO A 230 -18.51 4.48 -9.86
C PRO A 230 -17.21 3.77 -9.46
N HIS A 231 -16.17 3.95 -10.28
CA HIS A 231 -14.81 3.51 -9.96
C HIS A 231 -14.33 4.16 -8.65
N TRP A 232 -13.62 3.39 -7.82
CA TRP A 232 -13.02 3.80 -6.54
C TRP A 232 -14.03 4.19 -5.44
N THR A 233 -15.31 3.84 -5.59
CA THR A 233 -16.34 4.17 -4.59
C THR A 233 -15.95 3.71 -3.19
N ALA A 234 -15.51 2.45 -3.03
CA ALA A 234 -15.19 1.93 -1.71
C ALA A 234 -13.86 2.47 -1.16
N PHE A 235 -12.91 2.90 -2.00
CA PHE A 235 -11.72 3.65 -1.54
C PHE A 235 -12.13 4.97 -0.89
N THR A 236 -12.96 5.77 -1.57
CA THR A 236 -13.45 7.06 -1.04
C THR A 236 -14.21 6.87 0.28
N ILE A 237 -15.18 5.94 0.31
CA ILE A 237 -15.97 5.67 1.52
C ILE A 237 -15.08 5.17 2.66
N GLY A 238 -14.17 4.23 2.38
CA GLY A 238 -13.26 3.69 3.36
C GLY A 238 -12.31 4.74 3.94
N TYR A 239 -11.76 5.59 3.09
CA TYR A 239 -10.92 6.72 3.49
C TYR A 239 -11.66 7.67 4.45
N HIS A 240 -12.89 8.04 4.13
CA HIS A 240 -13.70 8.93 4.98
C HIS A 240 -14.07 8.26 6.31
N ILE A 241 -14.47 6.98 6.32
CA ILE A 241 -14.74 6.25 7.56
C ILE A 241 -13.51 6.20 8.47
N VAL A 242 -12.33 5.89 7.90
CA VAL A 242 -11.09 5.76 8.68
C VAL A 242 -10.63 7.11 9.21
N ASN A 243 -10.71 8.19 8.43
CA ASN A 243 -10.38 9.52 8.92
C ASN A 243 -11.34 9.99 10.00
N ASP A 244 -12.64 9.73 9.87
CA ASP A 244 -13.63 10.06 10.88
C ASP A 244 -13.37 9.27 12.19
N TYR A 245 -13.06 7.97 12.07
CA TYR A 245 -12.61 7.18 13.22
C TYR A 245 -11.38 7.80 13.91
N ARG A 246 -10.36 8.21 13.14
CA ARG A 246 -9.14 8.81 13.71
C ARG A 246 -9.39 10.18 14.34
N ASN A 247 -10.31 10.95 13.80
CA ASN A 247 -10.72 12.23 14.41
C ASN A 247 -11.36 12.05 15.78
N HIS A 248 -12.11 10.97 15.99
CA HIS A 248 -12.70 10.60 17.28
C HIS A 248 -11.73 9.85 18.20
N HIS A 249 -10.65 9.29 17.64
CA HIS A 249 -9.62 8.51 18.36
C HIS A 249 -8.22 9.04 18.05
N PRO A 250 -7.86 10.29 18.42
CA PRO A 250 -6.62 10.94 18.00
C PRO A 250 -5.34 10.22 18.47
N ASP A 251 -5.43 9.47 19.57
CA ASP A 251 -4.29 8.75 20.14
C ASP A 251 -4.07 7.36 19.50
N VAL A 252 -4.92 6.94 18.58
CA VAL A 252 -4.75 5.64 17.91
C VAL A 252 -3.53 5.66 17.00
N SER A 253 -2.58 4.77 17.27
CA SER A 253 -1.43 4.56 16.37
C SER A 253 -1.82 3.81 15.10
N TRP A 254 -1.01 3.94 14.04
CA TRP A 254 -1.23 3.18 12.81
C TRP A 254 -1.17 1.66 13.04
N ALA A 255 -0.29 1.19 13.93
CA ALA A 255 -0.20 -0.23 14.27
C ALA A 255 -1.48 -0.74 14.97
N GLN A 256 -2.07 0.05 15.86
CA GLN A 256 -3.36 -0.28 16.47
C GLN A 256 -4.48 -0.26 15.43
N LEU A 257 -4.50 0.75 14.55
CA LEU A 257 -5.52 0.88 13.51
C LEU A 257 -5.50 -0.31 12.55
N THR A 258 -4.30 -0.74 12.10
CA THR A 258 -4.17 -1.91 11.21
C THR A 258 -4.60 -3.22 11.86
N SER A 259 -4.59 -3.32 13.20
CA SER A 259 -5.06 -4.50 13.94
C SER A 259 -6.53 -4.42 14.38
N THR A 260 -7.16 -3.23 14.26
CA THR A 260 -8.56 -3.03 14.66
C THR A 260 -9.51 -3.66 13.63
N SER A 261 -10.59 -4.29 14.12
CA SER A 261 -11.60 -4.90 13.27
C SER A 261 -12.38 -3.84 12.46
N ALA A 262 -12.82 -4.19 11.26
CA ALA A 262 -13.58 -3.28 10.42
C ALA A 262 -14.91 -2.82 11.07
N THR A 263 -15.56 -3.70 11.83
CA THR A 263 -16.78 -3.37 12.58
C THR A 263 -16.51 -2.37 13.70
N ALA A 264 -15.38 -2.49 14.40
CA ALA A 264 -15.02 -1.56 15.47
C ALA A 264 -14.67 -0.17 14.89
N ILE A 265 -13.96 -0.12 13.76
CA ILE A 265 -13.66 1.14 13.07
C ILE A 265 -14.93 1.82 12.58
N LEU A 266 -15.84 1.09 11.92
CA LEU A 266 -17.10 1.66 11.47
C LEU A 266 -17.95 2.18 12.66
N ALA A 267 -18.06 1.41 13.74
CA ALA A 267 -18.83 1.82 14.91
C ALA A 267 -18.24 3.05 15.62
N GLY A 268 -16.93 3.15 15.70
CA GLY A 268 -16.22 4.27 16.34
C GLY A 268 -16.03 5.50 15.46
N SER A 269 -16.29 5.41 14.15
CA SER A 269 -16.12 6.52 13.22
C SER A 269 -17.25 7.55 13.29
N HIS A 270 -18.46 7.15 13.69
CA HIS A 270 -19.67 7.99 13.60
C HIS A 270 -20.00 8.45 12.17
N TYR A 271 -19.48 7.75 11.16
CA TYR A 271 -19.59 8.11 9.75
C TYR A 271 -21.05 8.19 9.27
N GLN A 272 -21.45 9.36 8.83
CA GLN A 272 -22.81 9.67 8.35
C GLN A 272 -22.76 10.62 7.13
N PRO A 273 -22.48 10.13 5.92
CA PRO A 273 -22.28 10.98 4.75
C PRO A 273 -23.59 11.64 4.24
N CYS A 274 -24.73 11.23 4.78
CA CYS A 274 -26.05 11.82 4.46
C CYS A 274 -26.47 12.94 5.41
N ALA A 275 -25.67 13.26 6.44
CA ALA A 275 -25.94 14.39 7.31
C ALA A 275 -25.78 15.71 6.53
N PRO A 276 -26.60 16.75 6.77
CA PRO A 276 -26.35 18.07 6.18
C PRO A 276 -24.98 18.57 6.62
N PRO A 277 -24.24 19.31 5.79
CA PRO A 277 -22.98 19.90 6.18
C PRO A 277 -23.23 20.80 7.41
N SER A 278 -22.44 20.59 8.45
CA SER A 278 -22.44 21.36 9.71
C SER A 278 -21.96 22.79 9.51
#